data_0599556332f35ec85d2514d6edae4d34
#
_entry.id   0599556332f35ec85d2514d6edae4d34
#
_cell.length_a   1.000
_cell.length_b   1.000
_cell.length_c   1.000
_cell.angle_alpha   90.00
_cell.angle_beta   90.00
_cell.angle_gamma   90.00
#
_symmetry.space_group_name_H-M   'P 1'
#
loop_
_entity.id
_entity.type
_entity.pdbx_description
1 polymer ?
#
loop_
_entity_poly.entity_id
_entity_poly.type
_entity_poly.pdbx_seq_one_letter_code
_entity_poly.pdbx_strand_id
1 'polypeptide(L)'
;MKNDKTPAIRFKGFTEAWEQRKYEQIFDYERPDKYIVKNDKYIEDAPTPVLTANKAFVLGYTEEVNTYKKPCIIFDDFTLDNKLVNFDFMVKSSAMKILTVKPDYDLTFSYSRLQSTKIEVLGHARHYISVVQKTSVYCPTFKEQKVIGTFFRNLDSLITLHQRKCDVLMNIKKSLLEKMFPTNGDDKPRIRFKGFTEAWEQRKYEDIGVCSSGGT
;
A
#
# COMPACT_ATOMS: atom_id res chain seq x y z
N MET A 1 16.53 -0.69 -28.91
CA MET A 1 16.52 -0.78 -27.44
C MET A 1 16.67 0.62 -26.89
N LYS A 2 15.69 1.14 -26.13
CA LYS A 2 15.83 2.43 -25.46
C LYS A 2 16.98 2.33 -24.46
N ASN A 3 17.89 3.28 -24.53
CA ASN A 3 19.03 3.36 -23.65
C ASN A 3 18.53 3.74 -22.24
N ASP A 4 18.36 2.77 -21.32
CA ASP A 4 17.80 2.94 -19.98
C ASP A 4 18.68 3.82 -19.04
N LYS A 5 19.77 4.37 -19.56
CA LYS A 5 20.71 5.24 -18.84
C LYS A 5 20.15 6.62 -18.46
N THR A 6 19.03 7.00 -19.09
CA THR A 6 18.41 8.30 -18.83
C THR A 6 16.88 8.13 -18.89
N PRO A 7 16.13 8.49 -17.84
CA PRO A 7 14.69 8.38 -17.85
C PRO A 7 14.05 9.38 -18.81
N ALA A 8 12.86 9.04 -19.34
CA ALA A 8 12.10 9.91 -20.25
C ALA A 8 11.61 11.20 -19.56
N ILE A 9 11.38 11.16 -18.25
CA ILE A 9 10.98 12.30 -17.41
C ILE A 9 12.02 12.44 -16.31
N ARG A 10 12.51 13.65 -16.09
CA ARG A 10 13.55 13.93 -15.11
C ARG A 10 13.34 15.30 -14.47
N PHE A 11 13.69 15.45 -13.22
CA PHE A 11 13.68 16.74 -12.53
C PHE A 11 14.72 17.68 -13.15
N LYS A 12 14.37 18.96 -13.23
CA LYS A 12 15.28 20.00 -13.75
C LYS A 12 16.56 20.08 -12.90
N GLY A 13 17.71 20.18 -13.56
CA GLY A 13 19.01 20.32 -12.91
C GLY A 13 19.82 19.02 -12.78
N PHE A 14 19.26 17.89 -13.17
CA PHE A 14 19.99 16.61 -13.22
C PHE A 14 20.27 16.22 -14.67
N THR A 15 21.53 16.13 -15.04
CA THR A 15 21.97 15.83 -16.42
C THR A 15 22.85 14.59 -16.53
N GLU A 16 23.45 14.15 -15.41
CA GLU A 16 24.37 13.01 -15.37
C GLU A 16 23.66 11.69 -15.74
N ALA A 17 24.35 10.83 -16.48
CA ALA A 17 23.82 9.51 -16.82
C ALA A 17 23.68 8.67 -15.54
N TRP A 18 22.61 7.87 -15.50
CA TRP A 18 22.44 6.91 -14.41
C TRP A 18 23.45 5.77 -14.55
N GLU A 19 23.98 5.32 -13.41
CA GLU A 19 24.94 4.23 -13.36
C GLU A 19 24.23 2.89 -13.13
N GLN A 20 24.75 1.85 -13.79
CA GLN A 20 24.23 0.49 -13.59
C GLN A 20 24.71 -0.06 -12.24
N ARG A 21 23.77 -0.59 -11.46
CA ARG A 21 24.00 -1.23 -10.16
C ARG A 21 23.19 -2.52 -10.05
N LYS A 22 23.72 -3.53 -9.40
CA LYS A 22 22.95 -4.70 -8.99
C LYS A 22 22.23 -4.43 -7.67
N TYR A 23 21.11 -5.07 -7.41
CA TYR A 23 20.40 -4.91 -6.14
C TYR A 23 21.24 -5.34 -4.92
N GLU A 24 22.17 -6.28 -5.05
CA GLU A 24 23.14 -6.63 -4.01
C GLU A 24 24.08 -5.47 -3.62
N GLN A 25 24.23 -4.48 -4.49
CA GLN A 25 25.02 -3.25 -4.23
C GLN A 25 24.17 -2.16 -3.59
N ILE A 26 22.85 -2.25 -3.69
CA ILE A 26 21.87 -1.27 -3.20
C ILE A 26 21.36 -1.67 -1.82
N PHE A 27 21.01 -2.95 -1.65
CA PHE A 27 20.40 -3.47 -0.44
C PHE A 27 21.33 -4.37 0.36
N ASP A 28 21.25 -4.22 1.68
CA ASP A 28 21.56 -5.27 2.63
C ASP A 28 20.26 -6.02 2.97
N TYR A 29 20.35 -7.34 3.20
CA TYR A 29 19.19 -8.09 3.65
C TYR A 29 19.47 -8.80 4.97
N GLU A 30 18.46 -8.87 5.81
CA GLU A 30 18.45 -9.60 7.06
C GLU A 30 17.35 -10.67 7.03
N ARG A 31 17.67 -11.87 7.54
CA ARG A 31 16.65 -12.88 7.80
C ARG A 31 15.86 -12.48 9.04
N PRO A 32 14.54 -12.59 9.04
CA PRO A 32 13.72 -12.08 10.12
C PRO A 32 13.63 -13.03 11.33
N ASP A 33 14.49 -14.04 11.44
CA ASP A 33 14.36 -15.14 12.40
C ASP A 33 14.14 -14.65 13.85
N LYS A 34 14.74 -13.51 14.23
CA LYS A 34 14.60 -12.89 15.56
C LYS A 34 13.25 -12.18 15.77
N TYR A 35 12.56 -11.85 14.69
CA TYR A 35 11.36 -11.03 14.67
C TYR A 35 10.11 -11.81 14.26
N ILE A 36 10.21 -13.14 14.14
CA ILE A 36 9.09 -14.02 13.86
C ILE A 36 8.29 -14.21 15.15
N VAL A 37 6.96 -14.02 15.06
CA VAL A 37 6.05 -14.29 16.18
C VAL A 37 6.11 -15.76 16.57
N LYS A 38 6.06 -16.05 17.86
CA LYS A 38 6.13 -17.41 18.39
C LYS A 38 4.81 -18.19 18.27
N ASN A 39 3.71 -17.46 18.20
CA ASN A 39 2.39 -18.05 18.07
C ASN A 39 1.49 -17.21 17.14
N ASP A 40 0.39 -17.81 16.68
CA ASP A 40 -0.57 -17.19 15.77
C ASP A 40 -1.79 -16.61 16.51
N LYS A 41 -1.68 -16.38 17.81
CA LYS A 41 -2.74 -15.74 18.59
C LYS A 41 -2.59 -14.22 18.46
N TYR A 42 -3.48 -13.62 17.68
CA TYR A 42 -3.53 -12.17 17.51
C TYR A 42 -4.51 -11.56 18.50
N ILE A 43 -4.14 -10.41 19.04
CA ILE A 43 -4.90 -9.66 20.05
C ILE A 43 -5.20 -8.29 19.44
N GLU A 44 -6.50 -7.90 19.36
CA GLU A 44 -6.95 -6.72 18.63
C GLU A 44 -6.30 -5.42 19.11
N ASP A 45 -6.13 -5.26 20.42
CA ASP A 45 -5.57 -4.04 21.04
C ASP A 45 -4.08 -4.14 21.39
N ALA A 46 -3.37 -5.17 20.92
CA ALA A 46 -1.94 -5.30 21.21
C ALA A 46 -1.12 -4.26 20.40
N PRO A 47 0.05 -3.81 20.93
CA PRO A 47 0.77 -2.68 20.35
C PRO A 47 1.59 -3.03 19.10
N THR A 48 1.97 -4.30 18.90
CA THR A 48 2.92 -4.71 17.87
C THR A 48 2.22 -5.35 16.68
N PRO A 49 2.23 -4.74 15.49
CA PRO A 49 1.69 -5.35 14.28
C PRO A 49 2.56 -6.52 13.81
N VAL A 50 1.90 -7.57 13.35
CA VAL A 50 2.52 -8.73 12.70
C VAL A 50 2.31 -8.64 11.21
N LEU A 51 3.40 -8.54 10.45
CA LEU A 51 3.38 -8.22 9.04
C LEU A 51 3.63 -9.43 8.14
N THR A 52 3.07 -9.31 6.95
CA THR A 52 3.42 -10.09 5.76
C THR A 52 3.54 -9.16 4.57
N ALA A 53 4.25 -9.54 3.52
CA ALA A 53 4.37 -8.70 2.32
C ALA A 53 3.18 -8.84 1.36
N ASN A 54 2.31 -9.83 1.54
CA ASN A 54 1.15 -10.06 0.68
C ASN A 54 0.02 -9.02 0.90
N LYS A 55 -1.13 -9.22 0.24
CA LYS A 55 -2.27 -8.28 0.29
C LYS A 55 -2.77 -7.96 1.70
N ALA A 56 -2.71 -8.91 2.61
CA ALA A 56 -3.18 -8.73 3.98
C ALA A 56 -2.26 -7.87 4.85
N PHE A 57 -1.11 -7.47 4.38
CA PHE A 57 -0.05 -6.66 5.00
C PHE A 57 0.08 -6.77 6.53
N VAL A 58 -0.95 -6.41 7.29
CA VAL A 58 -1.06 -6.62 8.74
C VAL A 58 -1.99 -7.81 8.97
N LEU A 59 -1.47 -8.87 9.58
CA LEU A 59 -2.24 -10.09 9.90
C LEU A 59 -2.97 -9.97 11.23
N GLY A 60 -2.45 -9.15 12.12
CA GLY A 60 -2.97 -8.93 13.47
C GLY A 60 -1.92 -8.27 14.34
N TYR A 61 -2.16 -8.26 15.64
CA TYR A 61 -1.28 -7.61 16.61
C TYR A 61 -0.87 -8.58 17.71
N THR A 62 0.28 -8.33 18.35
CA THR A 62 0.84 -9.16 19.42
C THR A 62 1.43 -8.31 20.55
N GLU A 63 1.48 -8.87 21.74
CA GLU A 63 2.20 -8.31 22.89
C GLU A 63 3.70 -8.65 22.90
N GLU A 64 4.15 -9.46 21.94
CA GLU A 64 5.56 -9.80 21.83
C GLU A 64 6.41 -8.56 21.51
N VAL A 65 7.60 -8.45 22.12
CA VAL A 65 8.42 -7.22 22.13
C VAL A 65 9.66 -7.28 21.24
N ASN A 66 9.95 -8.43 20.62
CA ASN A 66 11.12 -8.58 19.76
C ASN A 66 10.88 -7.97 18.36
N THR A 67 10.63 -6.67 18.34
CA THR A 67 10.28 -5.94 17.13
C THR A 67 11.49 -5.50 16.33
N TYR A 68 11.33 -5.45 15.01
CA TYR A 68 12.25 -4.73 14.13
C TYR A 68 11.89 -3.24 14.13
N LYS A 69 12.89 -2.35 14.30
CA LYS A 69 12.66 -0.92 14.61
C LYS A 69 13.16 0.07 13.54
N LYS A 70 13.85 -0.41 12.52
CA LYS A 70 14.42 0.49 11.50
C LYS A 70 13.50 0.59 10.28
N PRO A 71 13.46 1.75 9.57
CA PRO A 71 12.83 1.80 8.28
C PRO A 71 13.44 0.77 7.32
N CYS A 72 12.58 -0.01 6.66
CA CYS A 72 13.02 -1.10 5.79
C CYS A 72 11.97 -1.43 4.74
N ILE A 73 12.30 -2.34 3.84
CA ILE A 73 11.35 -2.99 2.95
C ILE A 73 11.20 -4.43 3.43
N ILE A 74 9.97 -4.87 3.72
CA ILE A 74 9.70 -6.30 3.84
C ILE A 74 9.44 -6.86 2.45
N PHE A 75 10.03 -7.99 2.16
CA PHE A 75 10.01 -8.62 0.84
C PHE A 75 9.67 -10.11 0.99
N ASP A 76 8.66 -10.57 0.26
CA ASP A 76 8.31 -11.98 0.21
C ASP A 76 9.16 -12.71 -0.84
N ASP A 77 9.89 -13.73 -0.38
CA ASP A 77 10.87 -14.46 -1.18
C ASP A 77 10.24 -15.38 -2.25
N PHE A 78 8.93 -15.61 -2.19
CA PHE A 78 8.20 -16.46 -3.12
C PHE A 78 7.33 -15.67 -4.11
N THR A 79 6.60 -14.67 -3.61
CA THR A 79 5.66 -13.89 -4.43
C THR A 79 6.28 -12.63 -5.03
N LEU A 80 7.46 -12.21 -4.54
CA LEU A 80 8.13 -10.94 -4.81
C LEU A 80 7.35 -9.71 -4.32
N ASP A 81 6.23 -9.91 -3.62
CA ASP A 81 5.51 -8.83 -2.97
C ASP A 81 6.43 -8.09 -1.98
N ASN A 82 6.33 -6.78 -1.97
CA ASN A 82 7.19 -5.97 -1.12
C ASN A 82 6.45 -4.74 -0.59
N LYS A 83 6.79 -4.32 0.63
CA LYS A 83 6.18 -3.18 1.32
C LYS A 83 7.24 -2.37 2.04
N LEU A 84 7.13 -1.05 1.93
CA LEU A 84 7.94 -0.12 2.72
C LEU A 84 7.34 0.02 4.13
N VAL A 85 8.17 -0.13 5.16
CA VAL A 85 7.78 -0.07 6.58
C VAL A 85 8.65 0.94 7.31
N ASN A 86 8.02 1.79 8.12
CA ASN A 86 8.68 2.83 8.93
C ASN A 86 8.21 2.87 10.38
N PHE A 87 7.64 1.77 10.87
CA PHE A 87 7.18 1.57 12.25
C PHE A 87 7.67 0.22 12.78
N ASP A 88 7.60 0.03 14.09
CA ASP A 88 8.01 -1.21 14.75
C ASP A 88 7.07 -2.36 14.41
N PHE A 89 7.62 -3.54 14.10
CA PHE A 89 6.82 -4.68 13.68
C PHE A 89 7.48 -6.03 14.02
N MET A 90 6.68 -7.08 13.97
CA MET A 90 7.11 -8.47 13.85
C MET A 90 6.59 -9.07 12.54
N VAL A 91 7.10 -10.23 12.14
CA VAL A 91 6.68 -10.91 10.92
C VAL A 91 6.14 -12.30 11.19
N LYS A 92 5.33 -12.78 10.27
CA LYS A 92 4.69 -14.10 10.35
C LYS A 92 5.67 -15.27 10.14
N SER A 93 6.62 -15.13 9.22
CA SER A 93 7.44 -16.28 8.80
C SER A 93 8.80 -15.90 8.23
N SER A 94 9.68 -16.89 8.10
CA SER A 94 11.00 -16.77 7.47
C SER A 94 10.98 -16.60 5.94
N ALA A 95 9.79 -16.65 5.31
CA ALA A 95 9.63 -16.30 3.90
C ALA A 95 9.91 -14.82 3.64
N MET A 96 9.67 -13.97 4.66
CA MET A 96 10.01 -12.56 4.59
C MET A 96 11.51 -12.33 4.60
N LYS A 97 11.95 -11.32 3.88
CA LYS A 97 13.28 -10.71 4.00
C LYS A 97 13.12 -9.26 4.43
N ILE A 98 13.99 -8.80 5.27
CA ILE A 98 14.08 -7.39 5.67
C ILE A 98 15.22 -6.78 4.87
N LEU A 99 14.88 -5.80 4.01
CA LEU A 99 15.84 -5.12 3.17
C LEU A 99 16.05 -3.70 3.68
N THR A 100 17.31 -3.35 3.91
CA THR A 100 17.73 -1.98 4.19
C THR A 100 18.63 -1.49 3.07
N VAL A 101 18.75 -0.20 2.89
CA VAL A 101 19.66 0.36 1.88
C VAL A 101 21.06 0.53 2.44
N LYS A 102 22.04 0.32 1.60
CA LYS A 102 23.44 0.64 1.88
C LYS A 102 23.66 2.16 1.91
N PRO A 103 24.76 2.64 2.48
CA PRO A 103 25.16 4.04 2.36
C PRO A 103 25.07 4.52 0.90
N ASP A 104 24.72 5.79 0.70
CA ASP A 104 24.54 6.43 -0.61
C ASP A 104 23.34 5.99 -1.43
N TYR A 105 22.38 5.25 -0.80
CA TYR A 105 21.09 4.94 -1.41
C TYR A 105 19.92 5.47 -0.58
N ASP A 106 18.93 6.04 -1.25
CA ASP A 106 17.67 6.46 -0.63
C ASP A 106 16.67 5.29 -0.58
N LEU A 107 16.10 5.03 0.59
CA LEU A 107 15.22 3.89 0.82
C LEU A 107 13.94 3.97 -0.03
N THR A 108 13.32 5.14 -0.12
CA THR A 108 12.06 5.32 -0.87
C THR A 108 12.30 5.23 -2.39
N PHE A 109 13.39 5.83 -2.87
CA PHE A 109 13.82 5.67 -4.26
C PHE A 109 14.07 4.20 -4.59
N SER A 110 14.85 3.51 -3.76
CA SER A 110 15.22 2.11 -3.96
C SER A 110 14.00 1.18 -3.93
N TYR A 111 13.04 1.47 -3.06
CA TYR A 111 11.74 0.78 -3.01
C TYR A 111 10.95 0.99 -4.32
N SER A 112 10.79 2.23 -4.77
CA SER A 112 10.09 2.54 -6.02
C SER A 112 10.78 1.90 -7.22
N ARG A 113 12.12 1.87 -7.22
CA ARG A 113 12.90 1.21 -8.27
C ARG A 113 12.69 -0.31 -8.27
N LEU A 114 12.63 -0.92 -7.09
CA LEU A 114 12.33 -2.35 -6.94
C LEU A 114 10.94 -2.67 -7.48
N GLN A 115 9.92 -1.89 -7.12
CA GLN A 115 8.55 -2.06 -7.62
C GLN A 115 8.44 -1.91 -9.15
N SER A 116 9.22 -0.99 -9.74
CA SER A 116 9.22 -0.75 -11.19
C SER A 116 9.98 -1.82 -12.00
N THR A 117 10.75 -2.68 -11.33
CA THR A 117 11.57 -3.71 -11.97
C THR A 117 10.75 -4.97 -12.23
N LYS A 118 10.64 -5.35 -13.49
CA LYS A 118 10.00 -6.62 -13.87
C LYS A 118 10.97 -7.77 -13.55
N ILE A 119 10.62 -8.56 -12.57
CA ILE A 119 11.36 -9.76 -12.18
C ILE A 119 10.46 -10.96 -12.44
N GLU A 120 10.96 -11.96 -13.17
CA GLU A 120 10.21 -13.18 -13.44
C GLU A 120 10.21 -14.09 -12.22
N VAL A 121 9.04 -14.61 -11.87
CA VAL A 121 8.87 -15.61 -10.82
C VAL A 121 9.20 -16.99 -11.40
N LEU A 122 10.22 -17.63 -10.90
CA LEU A 122 10.69 -18.95 -11.34
C LEU A 122 10.11 -20.05 -10.43
N GLY A 123 8.82 -20.38 -10.60
CA GLY A 123 8.14 -21.41 -9.82
C GLY A 123 8.11 -21.14 -8.32
N HIS A 124 8.16 -22.18 -7.48
CA HIS A 124 8.12 -22.09 -6.01
C HIS A 124 9.52 -21.94 -5.38
N ALA A 125 10.46 -21.28 -6.03
CA ALA A 125 11.80 -21.08 -5.53
C ALA A 125 11.89 -19.78 -4.68
N ARG A 126 12.95 -19.67 -3.87
CA ARG A 126 13.32 -18.42 -3.21
C ARG A 126 14.07 -17.52 -4.19
N HIS A 127 13.54 -16.32 -4.42
CA HIS A 127 13.98 -15.48 -5.53
C HIS A 127 14.99 -14.40 -5.13
N TYR A 128 15.02 -13.98 -3.87
CA TYR A 128 15.82 -12.82 -3.48
C TYR A 128 17.30 -13.00 -3.82
N ILE A 129 17.94 -14.06 -3.31
CA ILE A 129 19.37 -14.29 -3.51
C ILE A 129 19.68 -14.75 -4.96
N SER A 130 18.84 -15.60 -5.52
CA SER A 130 19.10 -16.22 -6.82
C SER A 130 18.87 -15.29 -8.00
N VAL A 131 17.88 -14.39 -7.90
CA VAL A 131 17.40 -13.54 -9.00
C VAL A 131 17.51 -12.07 -8.65
N VAL A 132 16.82 -11.62 -7.58
CA VAL A 132 16.67 -10.19 -7.27
C VAL A 132 18.02 -9.52 -7.04
N GLN A 133 18.86 -10.07 -6.17
CA GLN A 133 20.18 -9.52 -5.88
C GLN A 133 21.06 -9.33 -7.12
N LYS A 134 20.94 -10.24 -8.09
CA LYS A 134 21.74 -10.21 -9.33
C LYS A 134 21.18 -9.32 -10.41
N THR A 135 19.92 -8.89 -10.27
CA THR A 135 19.27 -8.02 -11.24
C THR A 135 19.92 -6.66 -11.26
N SER A 136 20.28 -6.19 -12.45
CA SER A 136 20.91 -4.89 -12.66
C SER A 136 19.86 -3.82 -12.97
N VAL A 137 20.01 -2.67 -12.35
CA VAL A 137 19.17 -1.49 -12.54
C VAL A 137 20.00 -0.24 -12.67
N TYR A 138 19.46 0.80 -13.30
CA TYR A 138 20.13 2.09 -13.36
C TYR A 138 19.70 2.97 -12.19
N CYS A 139 20.67 3.60 -11.55
CA CYS A 139 20.51 4.47 -10.38
C CYS A 139 21.19 5.83 -10.65
N PRO A 140 20.54 6.93 -10.30
CA PRO A 140 21.14 8.26 -10.33
C PRO A 140 22.04 8.51 -9.12
N THR A 141 22.63 9.69 -9.07
CA THR A 141 23.34 10.20 -7.89
C THR A 141 22.41 10.22 -6.66
N PHE A 142 22.98 10.10 -5.46
CA PHE A 142 22.23 10.12 -4.20
C PHE A 142 21.33 11.37 -4.04
N LYS A 143 21.78 12.52 -4.53
CA LYS A 143 21.01 13.76 -4.52
C LYS A 143 19.73 13.64 -5.34
N GLU A 144 19.82 13.07 -6.53
CA GLU A 144 18.66 12.84 -7.40
C GLU A 144 17.74 11.75 -6.84
N GLN A 145 18.32 10.68 -6.26
CA GLN A 145 17.52 9.63 -5.57
C GLN A 145 16.64 10.24 -4.48
N LYS A 146 17.16 11.15 -3.65
CA LYS A 146 16.38 11.84 -2.61
C LYS A 146 15.22 12.66 -3.18
N VAL A 147 15.44 13.36 -4.28
CA VAL A 147 14.38 14.15 -4.92
C VAL A 147 13.27 13.23 -5.45
N ILE A 148 13.65 12.17 -6.16
CA ILE A 148 12.71 11.18 -6.69
C ILE A 148 11.98 10.47 -5.56
N GLY A 149 12.69 9.99 -4.53
CA GLY A 149 12.12 9.30 -3.38
C GLY A 149 11.14 10.18 -2.60
N THR A 150 11.48 11.46 -2.40
CA THR A 150 10.58 12.44 -1.77
C THR A 150 9.32 12.67 -2.60
N PHE A 151 9.44 12.77 -3.91
CA PHE A 151 8.30 12.91 -4.81
C PHE A 151 7.32 11.74 -4.69
N PHE A 152 7.81 10.50 -4.78
CA PHE A 152 6.95 9.31 -4.64
C PHE A 152 6.33 9.20 -3.25
N ARG A 153 7.09 9.48 -2.19
CA ARG A 153 6.55 9.51 -0.82
C ARG A 153 5.40 10.51 -0.66
N ASN A 154 5.53 11.69 -1.28
CA ASN A 154 4.46 12.68 -1.26
C ASN A 154 3.22 12.20 -2.03
N LEU A 155 3.41 11.55 -3.17
CA LEU A 155 2.30 10.93 -3.92
C LEU A 155 1.59 9.85 -3.11
N ASP A 156 2.32 8.95 -2.48
CA ASP A 156 1.75 7.89 -1.62
C ASP A 156 0.97 8.48 -0.43
N SER A 157 1.50 9.55 0.17
CA SER A 157 0.81 10.28 1.24
C SER A 157 -0.50 10.92 0.75
N LEU A 158 -0.50 11.53 -0.44
CA LEU A 158 -1.70 12.10 -1.05
C LEU A 158 -2.74 11.02 -1.39
N ILE A 159 -2.30 9.90 -1.98
CA ILE A 159 -3.17 8.75 -2.27
C ILE A 159 -3.84 8.26 -0.99
N THR A 160 -3.06 8.04 0.07
CA THR A 160 -3.58 7.57 1.36
C THR A 160 -4.59 8.55 1.97
N LEU A 161 -4.30 9.86 1.91
CA LEU A 161 -5.20 10.91 2.41
C LEU A 161 -6.52 10.93 1.64
N HIS A 162 -6.46 10.84 0.31
CA HIS A 162 -7.66 10.81 -0.54
C HIS A 162 -8.49 9.54 -0.33
N GLN A 163 -7.86 8.38 -0.15
CA GLN A 163 -8.55 7.13 0.18
C GLN A 163 -9.32 7.26 1.49
N ARG A 164 -8.67 7.74 2.56
CA ARG A 164 -9.34 8.00 3.85
C ARG A 164 -10.52 8.97 3.72
N LYS A 165 -10.36 10.03 2.91
CA LYS A 165 -11.45 10.97 2.64
C LYS A 165 -12.61 10.28 1.91
N CYS A 166 -12.33 9.43 0.93
CA CYS A 166 -13.37 8.64 0.24
C CYS A 166 -14.12 7.73 1.22
N ASP A 167 -13.41 7.03 2.11
CA ASP A 167 -14.02 6.13 3.09
C ASP A 167 -14.93 6.90 4.06
N VAL A 168 -14.49 8.06 4.56
CA VAL A 168 -15.31 8.93 5.41
C VAL A 168 -16.55 9.40 4.66
N LEU A 169 -16.43 9.85 3.41
CA LEU A 169 -17.57 10.29 2.61
C LEU A 169 -18.54 9.15 2.31
N MET A 170 -18.06 7.94 2.06
CA MET A 170 -18.91 6.75 1.90
C MET A 170 -19.70 6.45 3.17
N ASN A 171 -19.07 6.53 4.34
CA ASN A 171 -19.73 6.32 5.63
C ASN A 171 -20.78 7.42 5.91
N ILE A 172 -20.47 8.68 5.61
CA ILE A 172 -21.43 9.79 5.71
C ILE A 172 -22.61 9.54 4.77
N LYS A 173 -22.35 9.19 3.50
CA LYS A 173 -23.41 8.87 2.52
C LYS A 173 -24.31 7.76 3.04
N LYS A 174 -23.74 6.66 3.55
CA LYS A 174 -24.51 5.54 4.11
C LYS A 174 -25.39 6.01 5.28
N SER A 175 -24.83 6.74 6.23
CA SER A 175 -25.57 7.28 7.39
C SER A 175 -26.69 8.25 6.97
N LEU A 176 -26.46 9.07 5.94
CA LEU A 176 -27.49 9.96 5.42
C LEU A 176 -28.61 9.21 4.70
N LEU A 177 -28.27 8.18 3.90
CA LEU A 177 -29.28 7.31 3.26
C LEU A 177 -30.19 6.65 4.30
N GLU A 178 -29.65 6.21 5.44
CA GLU A 178 -30.44 5.60 6.51
C GLU A 178 -31.31 6.61 7.27
N LYS A 179 -30.92 7.89 7.32
CA LYS A 179 -31.59 8.92 8.13
C LYS A 179 -32.45 9.88 7.32
N MET A 180 -32.20 10.05 6.03
CA MET A 180 -32.93 10.95 5.14
C MET A 180 -34.12 10.28 4.44
N PHE A 181 -34.31 8.98 4.64
CA PHE A 181 -35.48 8.24 4.17
C PHE A 181 -36.26 7.73 5.39
N PRO A 182 -37.61 7.75 5.32
CA PRO A 182 -38.43 7.14 6.39
C PRO A 182 -38.15 5.66 6.51
N THR A 183 -38.10 5.17 7.75
CA THR A 183 -38.05 3.73 8.02
C THR A 183 -39.47 3.17 8.13
N ASN A 184 -39.62 1.84 8.08
CA ASN A 184 -40.93 1.16 8.13
C ASN A 184 -41.80 1.68 9.28
N GLY A 185 -42.93 2.30 8.94
CA GLY A 185 -43.89 2.88 9.89
C GLY A 185 -43.76 4.39 10.13
N ASP A 186 -42.67 5.01 9.70
CA ASP A 186 -42.52 6.48 9.78
C ASP A 186 -43.03 7.15 8.49
N ASP A 187 -43.63 8.32 8.61
CA ASP A 187 -44.03 9.16 7.48
C ASP A 187 -43.05 10.33 7.22
N LYS A 188 -42.00 10.44 8.05
CA LYS A 188 -40.98 11.48 7.97
C LYS A 188 -39.58 10.93 8.24
N PRO A 189 -38.57 11.37 7.48
CA PRO A 189 -37.18 11.01 7.75
C PRO A 189 -36.65 11.72 9.00
N ARG A 190 -35.66 11.13 9.65
CA ARG A 190 -34.99 11.72 10.85
C ARG A 190 -34.19 12.97 10.51
N ILE A 191 -33.64 13.07 9.32
CA ILE A 191 -32.91 14.23 8.79
C ILE A 191 -33.60 14.70 7.53
N ARG A 192 -33.90 16.00 7.48
CA ARG A 192 -34.60 16.62 6.34
C ARG A 192 -34.03 18.03 6.10
N PHE A 193 -34.04 18.46 4.87
CA PHE A 193 -33.66 19.84 4.55
C PHE A 193 -34.67 20.84 5.13
N LYS A 194 -34.14 21.98 5.58
CA LYS A 194 -34.99 23.05 6.12
C LYS A 194 -36.03 23.50 5.06
N GLY A 195 -37.27 23.69 5.51
CA GLY A 195 -38.38 24.11 4.64
C GLY A 195 -39.29 22.99 4.15
N PHE A 196 -38.90 21.73 4.32
CA PHE A 196 -39.76 20.57 3.98
C PHE A 196 -40.35 19.98 5.25
N THR A 197 -41.66 20.14 5.45
CA THR A 197 -42.39 19.74 6.67
C THR A 197 -43.47 18.69 6.44
N GLU A 198 -43.95 18.57 5.20
CA GLU A 198 -45.03 17.67 4.80
C GLU A 198 -44.65 16.20 5.02
N ALA A 199 -45.61 15.36 5.39
CA ALA A 199 -45.40 13.91 5.47
C ALA A 199 -45.11 13.37 4.04
N TRP A 200 -44.32 12.28 4.00
CA TRP A 200 -44.08 11.61 2.73
C TRP A 200 -45.26 10.70 2.36
N GLU A 201 -45.66 10.72 1.11
CA GLU A 201 -46.69 9.83 0.59
C GLU A 201 -46.10 8.49 0.19
N GLN A 202 -46.76 7.42 0.59
CA GLN A 202 -46.42 6.09 0.13
C GLN A 202 -46.94 5.87 -1.27
N ARG A 203 -46.05 5.56 -2.22
CA ARG A 203 -46.40 5.24 -3.62
C ARG A 203 -45.74 3.93 -4.03
N LYS A 204 -46.39 3.21 -4.94
CA LYS A 204 -45.79 2.02 -5.55
C LYS A 204 -44.77 2.42 -6.61
N TYR A 205 -43.78 1.59 -6.85
CA TYR A 205 -42.80 1.84 -7.91
C TYR A 205 -43.40 1.92 -9.31
N GLU A 206 -44.50 1.19 -9.56
CA GLU A 206 -45.27 1.25 -10.82
C GLU A 206 -45.86 2.64 -11.11
N ASP A 207 -46.16 3.42 -10.04
CA ASP A 207 -46.68 4.79 -10.15
C ASP A 207 -45.59 5.84 -10.39
N ILE A 208 -44.31 5.49 -10.18
CA ILE A 208 -43.17 6.43 -10.21
C ILE A 208 -42.36 6.28 -11.48
N GLY A 209 -42.32 5.11 -12.11
CA GLY A 209 -41.50 4.85 -13.26
C GLY A 209 -41.97 3.72 -14.15
N VAL A 210 -41.62 3.83 -15.44
CA VAL A 210 -41.87 2.79 -16.44
C VAL A 210 -40.62 1.96 -16.61
N CYS A 211 -40.72 0.65 -16.37
CA CYS A 211 -39.68 -0.29 -16.71
C CYS A 211 -39.74 -0.64 -18.22
N SER A 212 -38.71 -0.28 -18.97
CA SER A 212 -38.51 -0.83 -20.32
C SER A 212 -37.44 -1.91 -20.27
N SER A 213 -37.72 -3.09 -20.84
CA SER A 213 -36.66 -4.09 -21.07
C SER A 213 -35.72 -3.51 -22.12
N GLY A 214 -34.44 -3.34 -21.75
CA GLY A 214 -33.40 -3.04 -22.71
C GLY A 214 -33.34 -4.20 -23.71
N GLY A 215 -33.62 -3.91 -24.98
CA GLY A 215 -33.42 -4.89 -26.05
C GLY A 215 -31.95 -5.28 -26.12
N THR A 216 -31.68 -6.58 -26.28
CA THR A 216 -30.38 -7.19 -26.59
C THR A 216 -29.92 -6.76 -27.97
#